data_b9e9cbcddd218016785e8c9af17f5052
#
_entry.id   b9e9cbcddd218016785e8c9af17f5052
#
_cell.length_a   1.000
_cell.length_b   1.000
_cell.length_c   1.000
_cell.angle_alpha   90.00
_cell.angle_beta   90.00
_cell.angle_gamma   90.00
#
_symmetry.space_group_name_H-M   'P 1'
#
loop_
_entity.id
_entity.type
_entity.pdbx_description
1 polymer ?
#
loop_
_entity_poly.entity_id
_entity_poly.type
_entity_poly.pdbx_seq_one_letter_code
_entity_poly.pdbx_strand_id
1 'polypeptide(L)'
;FLSSSAEIDLVINSVNDAPILDEISDINFDENGITQVTLSGSDIDQDDLTFNISGGSEITATLVGDTVEFSAPNNYNGSETFIVTVSDGVLQDTQSFSVTVNAVNDAPVAATGISGLTDEDQSIVISLSATDIDGDNLSYSLGNDGLNGSVLINGTLATYTPSANFNGSDSFTFIVSDGALTDEAEVTLTINAVNDAPVLSTIQDLEFNEDESDSITLSGSDIDLDDLIFNIYLLLLLFHHMFVFFCF
;
A
#
# COMPACT_ATOMS: atom_id res chain seq x y z
N PHE A 1 -5.06 87.19 -60.69
CA PHE A 1 -4.58 85.78 -60.58
C PHE A 1 -5.81 84.95 -60.29
N LEU A 2 -6.21 84.12 -61.27
CA LEU A 2 -7.21 83.10 -61.03
C LEU A 2 -6.48 81.80 -60.67
N SER A 3 -6.72 81.32 -59.50
CA SER A 3 -6.21 79.92 -59.03
C SER A 3 -7.38 78.98 -59.17
N SER A 4 -7.16 77.84 -59.77
CA SER A 4 -8.09 76.74 -59.76
C SER A 4 -7.45 75.66 -58.86
N SER A 5 -8.17 75.13 -57.90
CA SER A 5 -7.79 73.96 -57.12
C SER A 5 -8.51 72.75 -57.66
N ALA A 6 -7.79 71.64 -57.81
CA ALA A 6 -8.39 70.31 -58.05
C ALA A 6 -8.29 69.52 -56.75
N GLU A 7 -9.36 68.88 -56.35
CA GLU A 7 -9.40 67.91 -55.25
C GLU A 7 -9.08 66.53 -55.85
N ILE A 8 -8.21 65.80 -55.16
CA ILE A 8 -7.89 64.41 -55.48
C ILE A 8 -8.37 63.58 -54.30
N ASP A 9 -9.32 62.75 -54.52
CA ASP A 9 -9.75 61.71 -53.54
C ASP A 9 -8.75 60.58 -53.58
N LEU A 10 -8.05 60.35 -52.42
CA LEU A 10 -7.22 59.18 -52.24
C LEU A 10 -7.99 58.14 -51.43
N VAL A 11 -8.37 57.04 -52.10
CA VAL A 11 -8.93 55.85 -51.39
C VAL A 11 -7.85 54.87 -51.08
N ILE A 12 -7.66 54.63 -49.80
CA ILE A 12 -6.79 53.54 -49.30
C ILE A 12 -7.70 52.39 -48.85
N ASN A 13 -7.62 51.26 -49.53
CA ASN A 13 -8.36 50.07 -49.17
C ASN A 13 -7.53 49.35 -48.05
N SER A 14 -8.23 48.92 -47.01
CA SER A 14 -7.66 48.07 -46.02
C SER A 14 -7.33 46.69 -46.63
N VAL A 15 -6.26 46.07 -46.17
CA VAL A 15 -5.90 44.71 -46.46
C VAL A 15 -5.87 44.01 -45.11
N ASN A 16 -6.48 42.84 -45.04
CA ASN A 16 -6.50 42.05 -43.81
C ASN A 16 -5.10 41.62 -43.39
N ASP A 17 -4.71 41.96 -42.19
CA ASP A 17 -3.50 41.51 -41.53
C ASP A 17 -3.79 40.25 -40.70
N ALA A 18 -2.75 39.43 -40.41
CA ALA A 18 -2.91 38.25 -39.59
C ALA A 18 -2.96 38.61 -38.10
N PRO A 19 -3.78 37.92 -37.31
CA PRO A 19 -3.77 38.07 -35.86
C PRO A 19 -2.40 37.65 -35.28
N ILE A 20 -2.08 38.15 -34.11
CA ILE A 20 -0.90 37.80 -33.33
C ILE A 20 -1.34 37.10 -32.08
N LEU A 21 -0.89 35.84 -31.87
CA LEU A 21 -1.08 35.08 -30.62
C LEU A 21 -0.10 35.57 -29.59
N ASP A 22 -0.57 35.87 -28.37
CA ASP A 22 0.31 36.17 -27.24
C ASP A 22 1.09 34.93 -26.83
N GLU A 23 2.29 35.15 -26.30
CA GLU A 23 3.19 34.06 -25.91
C GLU A 23 2.59 33.15 -24.82
N ILE A 24 2.55 31.86 -25.09
CA ILE A 24 2.15 30.81 -24.14
C ILE A 24 3.39 30.12 -23.64
N SER A 25 3.68 30.26 -22.33
CA SER A 25 4.78 29.54 -21.68
C SER A 25 4.43 28.05 -21.49
N ASP A 26 5.47 27.21 -21.37
CA ASP A 26 5.28 25.82 -20.96
C ASP A 26 4.52 25.74 -19.63
N ILE A 27 3.64 24.74 -19.54
CA ILE A 27 2.72 24.54 -18.43
C ILE A 27 3.12 23.27 -17.69
N ASN A 28 3.02 23.29 -16.36
CA ASN A 28 3.17 22.10 -15.55
C ASN A 28 2.11 22.07 -14.45
N PHE A 29 1.70 20.86 -14.07
CA PHE A 29 0.82 20.58 -12.94
C PHE A 29 1.10 19.17 -12.42
N ASP A 30 0.71 18.89 -11.18
CA ASP A 30 0.92 17.59 -10.56
C ASP A 30 -0.16 16.61 -11.02
N GLU A 31 0.19 15.33 -11.14
CA GLU A 31 -0.77 14.28 -11.46
C GLU A 31 -1.97 14.30 -10.50
N ASN A 32 -3.09 13.74 -10.95
CA ASN A 32 -4.38 13.83 -10.23
C ASN A 32 -4.92 15.25 -10.05
N GLY A 33 -4.24 16.27 -10.62
CA GLY A 33 -4.64 17.67 -10.63
C GLY A 33 -5.19 18.14 -11.98
N ILE A 34 -5.56 19.40 -12.02
CA ILE A 34 -5.95 20.14 -13.24
C ILE A 34 -5.26 21.48 -13.24
N THR A 35 -5.09 22.06 -14.43
CA THR A 35 -4.60 23.44 -14.56
C THR A 35 -5.33 24.16 -15.68
N GLN A 36 -5.30 25.49 -15.68
CA GLN A 36 -5.96 26.31 -16.70
C GLN A 36 -5.04 27.41 -17.19
N VAL A 37 -5.19 27.77 -18.47
CA VAL A 37 -4.52 28.91 -19.09
C VAL A 37 -5.57 29.69 -19.92
N THR A 38 -5.49 31.02 -19.86
CA THR A 38 -6.31 31.89 -20.73
C THR A 38 -5.46 32.30 -21.91
N LEU A 39 -5.98 32.05 -23.09
CA LEU A 39 -5.37 32.44 -24.36
C LEU A 39 -5.71 33.90 -24.64
N SER A 40 -4.77 34.61 -25.22
CA SER A 40 -4.98 35.99 -25.68
C SER A 40 -4.24 36.23 -26.99
N GLY A 41 -4.67 37.23 -27.70
CA GLY A 41 -4.09 37.67 -28.96
C GLY A 41 -4.65 39.00 -29.39
N SER A 42 -4.08 39.57 -30.44
CA SER A 42 -4.50 40.86 -30.98
C SER A 42 -4.53 40.86 -32.50
N ASP A 43 -5.43 41.67 -33.05
CA ASP A 43 -5.56 41.91 -34.47
C ASP A 43 -5.53 43.43 -34.74
N ILE A 44 -4.77 43.85 -35.78
CA ILE A 44 -4.60 45.28 -36.09
C ILE A 44 -5.84 45.85 -36.78
N ASP A 45 -6.60 44.99 -37.49
CA ASP A 45 -7.86 45.36 -38.13
C ASP A 45 -9.04 45.30 -37.17
N GLN A 46 -8.79 44.76 -35.93
CA GLN A 46 -9.76 44.59 -34.84
C GLN A 46 -10.85 43.57 -35.19
N ASP A 47 -10.46 42.55 -35.96
CA ASP A 47 -11.35 41.44 -36.28
C ASP A 47 -11.60 40.53 -35.04
N ASP A 48 -12.74 39.85 -35.05
CA ASP A 48 -13.11 38.90 -33.99
C ASP A 48 -12.19 37.66 -34.03
N LEU A 49 -11.49 37.38 -32.94
CA LEU A 49 -10.56 36.28 -32.84
C LEU A 49 -11.21 34.99 -32.33
N THR A 50 -10.82 33.87 -32.93
CA THR A 50 -11.18 32.52 -32.49
C THR A 50 -9.94 31.70 -32.19
N PHE A 51 -10.01 30.92 -31.12
CA PHE A 51 -8.91 30.05 -30.68
C PHE A 51 -9.25 28.60 -30.98
N ASN A 52 -8.23 27.81 -31.28
CA ASN A 52 -8.28 26.36 -31.37
C ASN A 52 -7.04 25.76 -30.74
N ILE A 53 -7.19 24.58 -30.12
CA ILE A 53 -6.08 23.82 -29.56
C ILE A 53 -6.08 22.41 -30.11
N SER A 54 -4.89 21.86 -30.36
CA SER A 54 -4.68 20.52 -30.85
C SER A 54 -3.40 19.92 -30.21
N GLY A 55 -3.29 18.60 -30.20
CA GLY A 55 -2.19 17.85 -29.57
C GLY A 55 -2.69 17.03 -28.40
N GLY A 56 -1.75 16.39 -27.72
CA GLY A 56 -2.02 15.49 -26.62
C GLY A 56 -2.56 14.12 -27.04
N SER A 57 -2.26 13.12 -26.27
CA SER A 57 -2.81 11.76 -26.39
C SER A 57 -3.38 11.29 -25.06
N GLU A 58 -2.66 11.51 -23.97
CA GLU A 58 -3.04 11.21 -22.59
C GLU A 58 -3.48 12.47 -21.84
N ILE A 59 -2.79 13.60 -22.08
CA ILE A 59 -3.20 14.89 -21.53
C ILE A 59 -4.34 15.45 -22.38
N THR A 60 -5.47 15.70 -21.73
CA THR A 60 -6.65 16.27 -22.36
C THR A 60 -6.66 17.78 -22.21
N ALA A 61 -6.87 18.51 -23.33
CA ALA A 61 -7.08 19.95 -23.35
C ALA A 61 -8.55 20.26 -23.72
N THR A 62 -9.26 20.95 -22.85
CA THR A 62 -10.64 21.36 -23.07
C THR A 62 -10.71 22.88 -23.19
N LEU A 63 -11.03 23.39 -24.39
CA LEU A 63 -11.15 24.81 -24.65
C LEU A 63 -12.62 25.29 -24.50
N VAL A 64 -12.83 26.29 -23.66
CA VAL A 64 -14.13 26.95 -23.47
C VAL A 64 -13.91 28.46 -23.56
N GLY A 65 -14.38 29.05 -24.66
CA GLY A 65 -14.08 30.45 -24.95
C GLY A 65 -12.60 30.65 -25.26
N ASP A 66 -11.93 31.39 -24.42
CA ASP A 66 -10.48 31.65 -24.44
C ASP A 66 -9.70 30.88 -23.38
N THR A 67 -10.37 30.09 -22.56
CA THR A 67 -9.73 29.35 -21.44
C THR A 67 -9.58 27.88 -21.81
N VAL A 68 -8.36 27.37 -21.69
CA VAL A 68 -8.05 25.95 -21.84
C VAL A 68 -7.82 25.34 -20.45
N GLU A 69 -8.54 24.26 -20.15
CA GLU A 69 -8.31 23.40 -19.01
C GLU A 69 -7.54 22.17 -19.46
N PHE A 70 -6.47 21.83 -18.72
CA PHE A 70 -5.68 20.62 -18.91
C PHE A 70 -5.92 19.65 -17.75
N SER A 71 -6.10 18.38 -18.11
CA SER A 71 -6.22 17.26 -17.19
C SER A 71 -5.57 16.00 -17.78
N ALA A 72 -5.25 15.02 -16.94
CA ALA A 72 -4.70 13.74 -17.35
C ALA A 72 -5.41 12.57 -16.62
N PRO A 73 -5.29 11.32 -17.10
CA PRO A 73 -5.72 10.16 -16.33
C PRO A 73 -5.05 10.12 -14.94
N ASN A 74 -5.71 9.47 -13.97
CA ASN A 74 -5.14 9.31 -12.64
C ASN A 74 -3.77 8.62 -12.70
N ASN A 75 -2.82 9.11 -11.91
CA ASN A 75 -1.46 8.60 -11.80
C ASN A 75 -0.69 8.59 -13.13
N TYR A 76 -1.09 9.46 -14.06
CA TYR A 76 -0.32 9.70 -15.27
C TYR A 76 0.69 10.81 -15.03
N ASN A 77 1.95 10.55 -15.34
CA ASN A 77 3.00 11.56 -15.41
C ASN A 77 3.68 11.50 -16.78
N GLY A 78 4.08 12.66 -17.31
CA GLY A 78 4.69 12.75 -18.62
C GLY A 78 4.56 14.15 -19.21
N SER A 79 5.06 14.32 -20.46
CA SER A 79 5.04 15.62 -21.15
C SER A 79 4.54 15.46 -22.57
N GLU A 80 3.64 16.31 -23.01
CA GLU A 80 3.09 16.33 -24.36
C GLU A 80 3.12 17.73 -24.94
N THR A 81 3.16 17.82 -26.27
CA THR A 81 3.16 19.09 -27.01
C THR A 81 1.78 19.44 -27.51
N PHE A 82 1.39 20.67 -27.32
CA PHE A 82 0.12 21.26 -27.84
C PHE A 82 0.43 22.39 -28.80
N ILE A 83 -0.49 22.61 -29.71
CA ILE A 83 -0.47 23.72 -30.66
C ILE A 83 -1.77 24.52 -30.51
N VAL A 84 -1.61 25.79 -30.20
CA VAL A 84 -2.72 26.74 -30.23
C VAL A 84 -2.66 27.52 -31.53
N THR A 85 -3.85 27.74 -32.11
CA THR A 85 -4.04 28.56 -33.28
C THR A 85 -5.02 29.68 -32.94
N VAL A 86 -4.69 30.92 -33.24
CA VAL A 86 -5.62 32.05 -33.28
C VAL A 86 -5.96 32.39 -34.73
N SER A 87 -7.22 32.70 -35.03
CA SER A 87 -7.67 33.04 -36.36
C SER A 87 -8.71 34.19 -36.33
N ASP A 88 -8.61 35.09 -37.28
CA ASP A 88 -9.60 36.13 -37.63
C ASP A 88 -10.68 35.65 -38.63
N GLY A 89 -10.64 34.36 -39.02
CA GLY A 89 -11.52 33.75 -39.99
C GLY A 89 -10.94 33.67 -41.42
N VAL A 90 -9.81 34.36 -41.70
CA VAL A 90 -9.11 34.38 -43.01
C VAL A 90 -7.64 33.97 -42.86
N LEU A 91 -6.95 34.58 -41.92
CA LEU A 91 -5.55 34.36 -41.61
C LEU A 91 -5.42 33.77 -40.17
N GLN A 92 -4.22 33.30 -39.84
CA GLN A 92 -3.99 32.66 -38.52
C GLN A 92 -2.55 32.83 -38.08
N ASP A 93 -2.34 32.74 -36.76
CA ASP A 93 -1.05 32.56 -36.13
C ASP A 93 -1.07 31.34 -35.20
N THR A 94 0.10 30.71 -34.98
CA THR A 94 0.20 29.45 -34.24
C THR A 94 1.41 29.43 -33.33
N GLN A 95 1.26 28.84 -32.17
CA GLN A 95 2.35 28.59 -31.25
C GLN A 95 2.29 27.16 -30.68
N SER A 96 3.44 26.49 -30.52
CA SER A 96 3.57 25.23 -29.80
C SER A 96 4.18 25.46 -28.42
N PHE A 97 3.69 24.72 -27.43
CA PHE A 97 4.23 24.71 -26.07
C PHE A 97 4.10 23.32 -25.48
N SER A 98 4.81 23.08 -24.37
CA SER A 98 4.82 21.81 -23.66
C SER A 98 3.90 21.87 -22.46
N VAL A 99 3.16 20.79 -22.23
CA VAL A 99 2.39 20.57 -20.99
C VAL A 99 2.98 19.35 -20.30
N THR A 100 3.43 19.52 -19.07
CA THR A 100 4.06 18.48 -18.26
C THR A 100 3.20 18.18 -17.02
N VAL A 101 2.87 16.91 -16.83
CA VAL A 101 2.30 16.38 -15.60
C VAL A 101 3.43 15.82 -14.76
N ASN A 102 3.62 16.39 -13.58
CA ASN A 102 4.66 15.97 -12.64
C ASN A 102 4.20 14.72 -11.90
N ALA A 103 5.12 13.79 -11.68
CA ALA A 103 4.89 12.67 -10.76
C ALA A 103 4.77 13.16 -9.32
N VAL A 104 3.86 12.60 -8.58
CA VAL A 104 3.69 12.77 -7.12
C VAL A 104 3.67 11.39 -6.50
N ASN A 105 4.49 11.17 -5.49
CA ASN A 105 4.56 9.87 -4.84
C ASN A 105 3.21 9.47 -4.22
N ASP A 106 2.70 8.33 -4.63
CA ASP A 106 1.52 7.68 -4.05
C ASP A 106 1.95 6.71 -2.93
N ALA A 107 1.09 6.47 -1.96
CA ALA A 107 1.38 5.51 -0.91
C ALA A 107 1.28 4.06 -1.42
N PRO A 108 2.14 3.14 -0.92
CA PRO A 108 1.98 1.74 -1.20
C PRO A 108 0.65 1.21 -0.67
N VAL A 109 0.16 0.10 -1.22
CA VAL A 109 -1.05 -0.57 -0.78
C VAL A 109 -0.71 -1.95 -0.24
N ALA A 110 -0.80 -2.12 1.08
CA ALA A 110 -0.60 -3.39 1.78
C ALA A 110 -1.72 -4.38 1.44
N ALA A 111 -1.36 -5.63 1.14
CA ALA A 111 -2.36 -6.66 0.85
C ALA A 111 -3.14 -7.02 2.11
N THR A 112 -4.45 -7.09 1.97
CA THR A 112 -5.38 -7.49 3.04
C THR A 112 -5.80 -8.96 2.89
N GLY A 113 -6.38 -9.54 3.96
CA GLY A 113 -6.89 -10.92 3.95
C GLY A 113 -5.79 -11.98 4.03
N ILE A 114 -4.57 -11.62 4.40
CA ILE A 114 -3.50 -12.58 4.67
C ILE A 114 -3.82 -13.33 5.97
N SER A 115 -3.66 -14.65 5.95
CA SER A 115 -3.92 -15.48 7.12
C SER A 115 -2.92 -16.61 7.25
N GLY A 116 -2.74 -17.12 8.49
CA GLY A 116 -1.91 -18.27 8.80
C GLY A 116 -2.65 -19.30 9.66
N LEU A 117 -2.28 -20.57 9.48
CA LEU A 117 -2.76 -21.69 10.28
C LEU A 117 -1.56 -22.50 10.74
N THR A 118 -1.43 -22.70 12.04
CA THR A 118 -0.38 -23.53 12.64
C THR A 118 -0.94 -24.29 13.84
N ASP A 119 -0.19 -25.26 14.32
CA ASP A 119 -0.44 -25.90 15.60
C ASP A 119 0.25 -25.11 16.71
N GLU A 120 -0.24 -25.22 17.95
CA GLU A 120 0.47 -24.66 19.10
C GLU A 120 1.90 -25.20 19.16
N ASP A 121 2.80 -24.45 19.78
CA ASP A 121 4.24 -24.75 19.86
C ASP A 121 4.98 -24.87 18.52
N GLN A 122 4.31 -24.58 17.39
CA GLN A 122 4.91 -24.57 16.07
C GLN A 122 4.90 -23.16 15.45
N SER A 123 6.08 -22.72 15.00
CA SER A 123 6.20 -21.46 14.26
C SER A 123 5.70 -21.62 12.82
N ILE A 124 5.14 -20.54 12.27
CA ILE A 124 4.71 -20.47 10.88
C ILE A 124 5.39 -19.29 10.15
N VAL A 125 5.71 -19.50 8.87
CA VAL A 125 6.20 -18.43 7.98
C VAL A 125 5.09 -18.01 7.04
N ILE A 126 4.81 -16.72 7.00
CA ILE A 126 3.73 -16.10 6.21
C ILE A 126 4.36 -15.12 5.23
N SER A 127 3.93 -15.17 3.97
CA SER A 127 4.36 -14.22 2.95
C SER A 127 3.50 -12.97 2.99
N LEU A 128 4.14 -11.83 3.16
CA LEU A 128 3.54 -10.50 3.07
C LEU A 128 3.65 -10.00 1.63
N SER A 129 2.71 -9.18 1.20
CA SER A 129 2.73 -8.55 -0.12
C SER A 129 2.10 -7.16 -0.09
N ALA A 130 2.51 -6.34 -1.02
CA ALA A 130 1.98 -5.00 -1.26
C ALA A 130 2.23 -4.61 -2.71
N THR A 131 1.55 -3.58 -3.17
CA THR A 131 1.76 -2.96 -4.48
C THR A 131 2.01 -1.48 -4.32
N ASP A 132 2.73 -0.91 -5.27
CA ASP A 132 2.99 0.50 -5.38
C ASP A 132 2.74 0.94 -6.82
N ILE A 133 2.02 2.05 -7.02
CA ILE A 133 1.64 2.51 -8.36
C ILE A 133 2.81 3.17 -9.08
N ASP A 134 3.71 3.81 -8.34
CA ASP A 134 4.94 4.44 -8.87
C ASP A 134 6.03 3.41 -9.17
N GLY A 135 5.87 2.18 -8.65
CA GLY A 135 6.82 1.08 -8.81
C GLY A 135 8.02 1.19 -7.87
N ASP A 136 7.86 1.85 -6.73
CA ASP A 136 8.91 2.06 -5.75
C ASP A 136 9.33 0.78 -5.02
N ASN A 137 10.53 0.80 -4.47
CA ASN A 137 11.06 -0.32 -3.69
C ASN A 137 10.41 -0.36 -2.31
N LEU A 138 9.64 -1.41 -2.06
CA LEU A 138 8.90 -1.57 -0.81
C LEU A 138 9.74 -2.24 0.28
N SER A 139 9.62 -1.72 1.50
CA SER A 139 10.17 -2.30 2.73
C SER A 139 9.05 -2.68 3.68
N TYR A 140 9.27 -3.75 4.47
CA TYR A 140 8.28 -4.31 5.38
C TYR A 140 8.79 -4.28 6.81
N SER A 141 7.95 -3.90 7.74
CA SER A 141 8.23 -3.87 9.17
C SER A 141 7.01 -4.31 9.99
N LEU A 142 7.25 -4.68 11.25
CA LEU A 142 6.19 -5.02 12.17
C LEU A 142 5.47 -3.74 12.62
N GLY A 143 4.15 -3.75 12.57
CA GLY A 143 3.28 -2.74 13.16
C GLY A 143 2.99 -3.09 14.62
N ASN A 144 1.96 -3.89 14.85
CA ASN A 144 1.64 -4.43 16.17
C ASN A 144 1.97 -5.93 16.22
N ASP A 145 2.57 -6.37 17.32
CA ASP A 145 2.85 -7.79 17.57
C ASP A 145 1.55 -8.52 17.99
N GLY A 146 1.54 -9.85 17.84
CA GLY A 146 0.45 -10.68 18.35
C GLY A 146 0.35 -10.63 19.88
N LEU A 147 -0.87 -10.78 20.41
CA LEU A 147 -1.10 -10.81 21.86
C LEU A 147 -0.61 -12.11 22.50
N ASN A 148 -0.65 -13.21 21.73
CA ASN A 148 -0.38 -14.56 22.21
C ASN A 148 0.79 -15.24 21.49
N GLY A 149 1.68 -14.43 20.93
CA GLY A 149 2.87 -14.88 20.21
C GLY A 149 3.85 -13.76 19.96
N SER A 150 4.82 -14.01 19.09
CA SER A 150 5.78 -13.00 18.65
C SER A 150 6.02 -13.11 17.15
N VAL A 151 6.28 -11.98 16.50
CA VAL A 151 6.51 -11.89 15.05
C VAL A 151 7.91 -11.37 14.77
N LEU A 152 8.61 -12.01 13.84
CA LEU A 152 9.85 -11.52 13.25
C LEU A 152 9.64 -11.33 11.74
N ILE A 153 9.81 -10.10 11.24
CA ILE A 153 9.74 -9.79 9.81
C ILE A 153 11.15 -9.72 9.23
N ASN A 154 11.36 -10.41 8.11
CA ASN A 154 12.58 -10.37 7.33
C ASN A 154 12.22 -10.27 5.83
N GLY A 155 12.37 -9.08 5.26
CA GLY A 155 11.87 -8.75 3.92
C GLY A 155 10.36 -8.97 3.85
N THR A 156 9.92 -9.78 2.90
CA THR A 156 8.50 -10.12 2.71
C THR A 156 8.03 -11.32 3.53
N LEU A 157 8.85 -11.85 4.44
CA LEU A 157 8.51 -13.02 5.25
C LEU A 157 8.32 -12.62 6.71
N ALA A 158 7.16 -12.95 7.26
CA ALA A 158 6.85 -12.85 8.68
C ALA A 158 6.89 -14.25 9.30
N THR A 159 7.69 -14.45 10.33
CA THR A 159 7.70 -15.67 11.14
C THR A 159 6.94 -15.39 12.42
N TYR A 160 5.79 -16.02 12.61
CA TYR A 160 5.03 -15.99 13.85
C TYR A 160 5.37 -17.21 14.70
N THR A 161 5.58 -16.99 15.98
CA THR A 161 5.79 -18.06 16.98
C THR A 161 4.77 -17.89 18.09
N PRO A 162 3.82 -18.83 18.25
CA PRO A 162 2.85 -18.81 19.35
C PRO A 162 3.54 -18.83 20.71
N SER A 163 2.91 -18.29 21.73
CA SER A 163 3.27 -18.55 23.11
C SER A 163 3.06 -20.03 23.42
N ALA A 164 3.87 -20.59 24.33
CA ALA A 164 3.79 -22.01 24.65
C ALA A 164 2.37 -22.43 25.06
N ASN A 165 1.89 -23.52 24.49
CA ASN A 165 0.55 -24.11 24.73
C ASN A 165 -0.61 -23.13 24.47
N PHE A 166 -0.40 -22.13 23.62
CA PHE A 166 -1.48 -21.24 23.20
C PHE A 166 -2.18 -21.78 21.96
N ASN A 167 -3.47 -22.03 22.07
CA ASN A 167 -4.35 -22.33 20.94
C ASN A 167 -5.51 -21.31 20.88
N GLY A 168 -6.02 -21.05 19.67
CA GLY A 168 -7.06 -20.06 19.43
C GLY A 168 -6.73 -19.11 18.28
N SER A 169 -7.29 -17.92 18.31
CA SER A 169 -7.04 -16.89 17.29
C SER A 169 -6.09 -15.83 17.82
N ASP A 170 -5.21 -15.36 16.96
CA ASP A 170 -4.34 -14.21 17.20
C ASP A 170 -4.24 -13.37 15.92
N SER A 171 -3.66 -12.19 15.98
CA SER A 171 -3.37 -11.36 14.82
C SER A 171 -2.20 -10.44 15.09
N PHE A 172 -1.53 -10.01 14.02
CA PHE A 172 -0.52 -8.97 14.06
C PHE A 172 -0.71 -8.04 12.86
N THR A 173 -0.09 -6.86 12.89
CA THR A 173 -0.09 -5.96 11.74
C THR A 173 1.31 -5.81 11.18
N PHE A 174 1.40 -5.58 9.86
CA PHE A 174 2.64 -5.20 9.21
C PHE A 174 2.47 -3.87 8.50
N ILE A 175 3.55 -3.10 8.46
CA ILE A 175 3.66 -1.82 7.77
C ILE A 175 4.51 -2.03 6.54
N VAL A 176 4.03 -1.54 5.39
CA VAL A 176 4.80 -1.40 4.17
C VAL A 176 5.16 0.06 3.94
N SER A 177 6.36 0.33 3.44
CA SER A 177 6.84 1.68 3.13
C SER A 177 7.59 1.69 1.81
N ASP A 178 7.37 2.75 1.02
CA ASP A 178 8.12 3.13 -0.17
C ASP A 178 9.36 3.99 0.17
N GLY A 179 9.52 4.38 1.43
CA GLY A 179 10.57 5.27 1.93
C GLY A 179 10.08 6.69 2.26
N ALA A 180 8.90 7.10 1.78
CA ALA A 180 8.27 8.39 2.03
C ALA A 180 6.90 8.24 2.73
N LEU A 181 6.08 7.33 2.24
CA LEU A 181 4.72 7.05 2.71
C LEU A 181 4.61 5.60 3.20
N THR A 182 3.52 5.28 3.88
CA THR A 182 3.30 3.95 4.46
C THR A 182 1.85 3.55 4.39
N ASP A 183 1.63 2.23 4.37
CA ASP A 183 0.32 1.61 4.61
C ASP A 183 0.46 0.43 5.57
N GLU A 184 -0.62 0.03 6.22
CA GLU A 184 -0.65 -1.01 7.26
C GLU A 184 -1.79 -1.99 7.00
N ALA A 185 -1.52 -3.29 7.17
CA ALA A 185 -2.53 -4.33 7.08
C ALA A 185 -2.39 -5.37 8.18
N GLU A 186 -3.52 -6.03 8.50
CA GLU A 186 -3.62 -7.10 9.49
C GLU A 186 -3.43 -8.47 8.85
N VAL A 187 -2.72 -9.35 9.58
CA VAL A 187 -2.60 -10.78 9.34
C VAL A 187 -3.34 -11.53 10.44
N THR A 188 -4.29 -12.38 10.07
CA THR A 188 -5.06 -13.18 11.01
C THR A 188 -4.47 -14.58 11.17
N LEU A 189 -4.49 -15.12 12.38
CA LEU A 189 -3.87 -16.39 12.73
C LEU A 189 -4.90 -17.31 13.39
N THR A 190 -4.80 -18.59 13.06
CA THR A 190 -5.50 -19.66 13.78
C THR A 190 -4.46 -20.66 14.27
N ILE A 191 -4.45 -20.91 15.56
CA ILE A 191 -3.54 -21.84 16.22
C ILE A 191 -4.39 -23.02 16.73
N ASN A 192 -4.11 -24.21 16.21
CA ASN A 192 -4.81 -25.43 16.60
C ASN A 192 -4.28 -25.96 17.91
N ALA A 193 -5.16 -26.51 18.74
CA ALA A 193 -4.77 -27.28 19.90
C ALA A 193 -4.11 -28.59 19.49
N VAL A 194 -3.05 -28.99 20.22
CA VAL A 194 -2.37 -30.28 20.10
C VAL A 194 -2.24 -30.86 21.50
N ASN A 195 -2.68 -32.11 21.66
CA ASN A 195 -2.65 -32.76 22.95
C ASN A 195 -1.22 -32.88 23.48
N ASP A 196 -1.00 -32.36 24.68
CA ASP A 196 0.23 -32.45 25.42
C ASP A 196 0.28 -33.70 26.32
N ALA A 197 1.47 -34.12 26.69
CA ALA A 197 1.62 -35.23 27.59
C ALA A 197 1.44 -34.80 29.06
N PRO A 198 0.71 -35.59 29.88
CA PRO A 198 0.54 -35.29 31.29
C PRO A 198 1.87 -35.31 32.05
N VAL A 199 1.97 -34.46 33.07
CA VAL A 199 3.12 -34.35 33.94
C VAL A 199 2.80 -34.99 35.29
N LEU A 200 3.52 -36.07 35.65
CA LEU A 200 3.40 -36.71 36.94
C LEU A 200 4.14 -35.89 38.00
N SER A 201 3.49 -35.66 39.13
CA SER A 201 4.15 -35.03 40.27
C SER A 201 5.23 -35.97 40.90
N THR A 202 6.26 -35.36 41.47
CA THR A 202 7.31 -36.13 42.13
C THR A 202 6.76 -37.01 43.24
N ILE A 203 7.05 -38.29 43.16
CA ILE A 203 6.69 -39.31 44.16
C ILE A 203 7.86 -39.44 45.12
N GLN A 204 7.57 -39.37 46.44
CA GLN A 204 8.58 -39.63 47.50
C GLN A 204 8.69 -41.12 47.75
N ASP A 205 9.91 -41.55 48.14
CA ASP A 205 10.11 -42.92 48.56
C ASP A 205 9.24 -43.22 49.80
N LEU A 206 8.69 -44.43 49.83
CA LEU A 206 7.82 -44.90 50.89
C LEU A 206 8.57 -45.94 51.72
N GLU A 207 8.78 -45.64 53.02
CA GLU A 207 9.41 -46.56 53.97
C GLU A 207 8.46 -46.86 55.13
N PHE A 208 8.20 -48.14 55.39
CA PHE A 208 7.38 -48.58 56.52
C PHE A 208 7.93 -49.92 57.09
N ASN A 209 7.60 -50.20 58.35
CA ASN A 209 8.06 -51.40 59.03
C ASN A 209 7.23 -52.62 58.58
N GLU A 210 7.79 -53.83 58.87
CA GLU A 210 6.99 -55.05 58.68
C GLU A 210 5.74 -55.03 59.59
N ASP A 211 4.65 -55.61 59.09
CA ASP A 211 3.34 -55.62 59.74
C ASP A 211 2.62 -54.26 59.80
N GLU A 212 3.18 -53.19 59.15
CA GLU A 212 2.55 -51.89 58.99
C GLU A 212 2.08 -51.69 57.54
N SER A 213 1.28 -50.67 57.32
CA SER A 213 0.85 -50.21 55.97
C SER A 213 0.98 -48.72 55.89
N ASP A 214 1.36 -48.23 54.75
CA ASP A 214 1.36 -46.80 54.44
C ASP A 214 0.73 -46.56 53.11
N SER A 215 0.39 -45.31 52.76
CA SER A 215 -0.28 -44.91 51.54
C SER A 215 0.38 -43.69 50.94
N ILE A 216 0.44 -43.67 49.63
CA ILE A 216 0.90 -42.54 48.84
C ILE A 216 -0.22 -42.05 47.93
N THR A 217 -0.37 -40.74 47.86
CA THR A 217 -1.32 -40.13 46.94
C THR A 217 -0.58 -39.75 45.65
N LEU A 218 -1.06 -40.25 44.51
CA LEU A 218 -0.56 -39.88 43.22
C LEU A 218 -1.24 -38.60 42.74
N SER A 219 -0.48 -37.72 42.17
CA SER A 219 -0.97 -36.49 41.54
C SER A 219 -0.20 -36.17 40.27
N GLY A 220 -0.83 -35.51 39.36
CA GLY A 220 -0.26 -35.03 38.10
C GLY A 220 -1.08 -33.83 37.59
N SER A 221 -0.60 -33.24 36.53
CA SER A 221 -1.33 -32.18 35.80
C SER A 221 -1.22 -32.43 34.31
N ASP A 222 -2.24 -32.02 33.63
CA ASP A 222 -2.32 -31.98 32.18
C ASP A 222 -2.62 -30.57 31.77
N ILE A 223 -1.93 -30.03 30.72
CA ILE A 223 -2.09 -28.65 30.29
C ILE A 223 -3.39 -28.49 29.51
N ASP A 224 -3.82 -29.54 28.79
CA ASP A 224 -5.08 -29.59 28.04
C ASP A 224 -6.30 -29.86 28.96
N LEU A 225 -6.01 -30.12 30.25
CA LEU A 225 -7.01 -30.47 31.27
C LEU A 225 -7.68 -31.82 31.03
N ASP A 226 -6.97 -32.75 30.40
CA ASP A 226 -7.46 -34.10 30.19
C ASP A 226 -7.57 -34.89 31.52
N ASP A 227 -8.51 -35.84 31.53
CA ASP A 227 -8.71 -36.73 32.67
C ASP A 227 -7.51 -37.69 32.83
N LEU A 228 -6.83 -37.61 33.99
CA LEU A 228 -5.64 -38.40 34.26
C LEU A 228 -5.97 -39.80 34.79
N ILE A 229 -5.32 -40.83 34.23
CA ILE A 229 -5.41 -42.20 34.70
C ILE A 229 -4.03 -42.63 35.20
N PHE A 230 -3.96 -43.00 36.48
CA PHE A 230 -2.71 -43.47 37.10
C PHE A 230 -2.63 -45.00 37.07
N ASN A 231 -1.49 -45.53 36.57
CA ASN A 231 -1.20 -46.95 36.59
C ASN A 231 0.07 -47.21 37.41
N ILE A 232 0.03 -48.18 38.30
CA ILE A 232 1.16 -48.59 39.13
C ILE A 232 1.67 -49.93 38.64
N TYR A 233 2.95 -50.00 38.30
CA TYR A 233 3.65 -51.22 37.93
C TYR A 233 4.62 -51.57 39.02
N LEU A 234 4.49 -52.79 39.61
CA LEU A 234 5.40 -53.34 40.60
C LEU A 234 6.58 -54.00 39.88
N LEU A 235 7.79 -53.46 39.99
CA LEU A 235 9.01 -54.12 39.57
C LEU A 235 9.63 -54.84 40.78
N LEU A 236 9.49 -56.16 40.86
CA LEU A 236 10.10 -56.98 41.89
C LEU A 236 11.57 -57.26 41.51
N LEU A 237 12.49 -56.48 42.07
CA LEU A 237 13.92 -56.79 41.98
C LEU A 237 14.28 -57.78 43.11
N LEU A 238 14.51 -59.04 42.73
CA LEU A 238 14.99 -60.11 43.62
C LEU A 238 16.44 -59.88 44.00
N PHE A 239 16.73 -58.89 44.83
CA PHE A 239 17.94 -58.73 45.55
C PHE A 239 17.62 -58.34 47.00
N HIS A 240 17.66 -59.35 47.91
CA HIS A 240 17.59 -59.17 49.36
C HIS A 240 16.71 -57.96 49.82
N HIS A 241 15.42 -58.15 49.91
CA HIS A 241 14.43 -57.26 50.60
C HIS A 241 14.28 -55.81 50.16
N MET A 242 14.40 -55.51 48.85
CA MET A 242 14.07 -54.18 48.36
C MET A 242 12.97 -54.22 47.30
N PHE A 243 11.83 -53.60 47.58
CA PHE A 243 10.73 -53.39 46.63
C PHE A 243 10.86 -51.98 46.05
N VAL A 244 10.97 -51.86 44.75
CA VAL A 244 10.95 -50.57 44.06
C VAL A 244 9.69 -50.50 43.21
N PHE A 245 8.91 -49.46 43.42
CA PHE A 245 7.70 -49.17 42.62
C PHE A 245 8.04 -48.16 41.54
N PHE A 246 7.69 -48.40 40.30
CA PHE A 246 7.68 -47.42 39.21
C PHE A 246 6.25 -47.11 38.81
N CYS A 247 5.97 -45.83 38.64
CA CYS A 247 4.72 -45.33 38.08
C CYS A 247 4.99 -44.73 36.68
N PHE A 248 4.23 -45.12 35.69
CA PHE A 248 4.27 -44.53 34.34
C PHE A 248 2.86 -44.16 33.92
#